data_e8753acb6a4aace81952a5863ea4ec2b
#
_entry.id   e8753acb6a4aace81952a5863ea4ec2b
#
_cell.length_a   1.000
_cell.length_b   1.000
_cell.length_c   1.000
_cell.angle_alpha   90.00
_cell.angle_beta   90.00
_cell.angle_gamma   90.00
#
_symmetry.space_group_name_H-M   'P 1'
#
loop_
_entity.id
_entity.type
_entity.pdbx_description
1 polymer ?
#
loop_
_entity_poly.entity_id
_entity_poly.type
_entity_poly.pdbx_seq_one_letter_code
_entity_poly.pdbx_strand_id
1 'polypeptide(L)'
;QGWGGNRKAVAYKPGKEPMDSVLGKDTWETAGISGDRTQNVLWRLQNYDYNCCKPMNVVIAIGVNNFVTAHDEADDVAEGIIAVTQEAERCFPESNIILLGLLPSGKEKRHPVRQKCDRVYTILQQQHFVRAHFYNPTSWFVTNDGTIRDGLYSDDYIHLTAEGYRVMAAELLKLMR
;
A
#
# COMPACT_ATOMS: atom_id res chain seq x y z
N GLN A 1 -6.67 0.64 0.36
CA GLN A 1 -6.56 1.46 1.59
C GLN A 1 -7.06 2.90 1.41
N GLY A 2 -7.32 3.34 0.22
CA GLY A 2 -7.48 4.77 -0.07
C GLY A 2 -8.45 5.58 0.80
N TRP A 3 -9.38 4.95 1.47
CA TRP A 3 -10.34 5.69 2.25
C TRP A 3 -10.44 5.28 3.72
N GLY A 4 -9.90 4.14 4.11
CA GLY A 4 -9.78 3.70 5.50
C GLY A 4 -11.07 3.74 6.32
N GLY A 5 -12.24 3.75 5.68
CA GLY A 5 -13.49 3.94 6.38
C GLY A 5 -14.12 2.65 6.86
N ASN A 6 -14.64 2.64 8.07
CA ASN A 6 -15.57 1.63 8.52
C ASN A 6 -16.86 1.75 7.71
N ARG A 7 -17.40 0.63 7.20
CA ARG A 7 -18.69 0.59 6.47
C ARG A 7 -19.86 1.20 7.24
N LYS A 8 -19.81 1.22 8.58
CA LYS A 8 -20.82 1.85 9.43
C LYS A 8 -20.72 3.38 9.50
N ALA A 9 -19.60 3.93 9.07
CA ALA A 9 -19.36 5.37 9.04
C ALA A 9 -19.01 5.80 7.61
N VAL A 10 -19.96 5.70 6.69
CA VAL A 10 -19.80 6.05 5.26
C VAL A 10 -19.20 7.46 5.06
N ALA A 11 -19.39 8.35 6.03
CA ALA A 11 -18.82 9.70 6.02
C ALA A 11 -17.37 9.75 6.53
N TYR A 12 -16.88 8.72 7.22
CA TYR A 12 -15.54 8.72 7.79
C TYR A 12 -14.51 8.18 6.80
N LYS A 13 -13.77 9.08 6.22
CA LYS A 13 -12.71 8.81 5.24
C LYS A 13 -11.41 9.46 5.72
N PRO A 14 -10.72 8.88 6.71
CA PRO A 14 -9.59 9.52 7.36
C PRO A 14 -8.43 9.84 6.41
N GLY A 15 -8.34 9.14 5.29
CA GLY A 15 -7.28 9.35 4.30
C GLY A 15 -7.55 10.46 3.30
N LYS A 16 -8.83 10.83 3.04
CA LYS A 16 -9.13 11.74 1.93
C LYS A 16 -8.57 13.15 2.17
N GLU A 17 -8.89 13.76 3.28
CA GLU A 17 -8.45 15.13 3.57
C GLU A 17 -6.93 15.24 3.65
N PRO A 18 -6.18 14.38 4.37
CA PRO A 18 -4.73 14.40 4.35
C PRO A 18 -4.11 14.22 2.96
N MET A 19 -4.66 13.31 2.16
CA MET A 19 -4.17 13.08 0.80
C MET A 19 -4.45 14.30 -0.10
N ASP A 20 -5.65 14.87 -0.04
CA ASP A 20 -6.00 16.10 -0.77
C ASP A 20 -5.11 17.27 -0.36
N SER A 21 -4.82 17.40 0.94
CA SER A 21 -4.00 18.49 1.46
C SER A 21 -2.53 18.41 1.02
N VAL A 22 -1.99 17.22 0.89
CA VAL A 22 -0.56 17.00 0.59
C VAL A 22 -0.32 16.81 -0.90
N LEU A 23 -1.12 15.99 -1.56
CA LEU A 23 -0.95 15.67 -2.98
C LEU A 23 -1.67 16.65 -3.92
N GLY A 24 -2.61 17.41 -3.40
CA GLY A 24 -3.48 18.28 -4.17
C GLY A 24 -4.85 17.67 -4.41
N LYS A 25 -5.89 18.48 -4.19
CA LYS A 25 -7.27 18.05 -4.47
C LYS A 25 -7.42 17.79 -5.98
N ASP A 26 -8.12 16.70 -6.31
CA ASP A 26 -8.42 16.27 -7.66
C ASP A 26 -7.20 15.91 -8.54
N THR A 27 -6.01 15.74 -7.91
CA THR A 27 -4.78 15.31 -8.61
C THR A 27 -4.49 13.82 -8.46
N TRP A 28 -5.27 13.10 -7.66
CA TRP A 28 -5.09 11.69 -7.37
C TRP A 28 -6.41 10.95 -7.27
N GLU A 29 -6.39 9.66 -7.56
CA GLU A 29 -7.54 8.77 -7.43
C GLU A 29 -7.15 7.47 -6.76
N THR A 30 -8.13 6.78 -6.17
CA THR A 30 -7.91 5.47 -5.57
C THR A 30 -8.64 4.37 -6.35
N ALA A 31 -7.92 3.34 -6.71
CA ALA A 31 -8.45 2.10 -7.27
C ALA A 31 -8.58 0.97 -6.22
N GLY A 32 -8.32 1.29 -4.94
CA GLY A 32 -8.40 0.32 -3.85
C GLY A 32 -9.83 -0.03 -3.48
N ILE A 33 -10.10 -1.33 -3.32
CA ILE A 33 -11.36 -1.87 -2.81
C ILE A 33 -11.11 -2.52 -1.46
N SER A 34 -11.99 -2.27 -0.48
CA SER A 34 -11.86 -2.85 0.86
C SER A 34 -11.89 -4.37 0.81
N GLY A 35 -10.93 -5.02 1.46
CA GLY A 35 -10.81 -6.47 1.49
C GLY A 35 -10.01 -7.06 0.32
N ASP A 36 -9.54 -6.26 -0.63
CA ASP A 36 -8.70 -6.75 -1.72
C ASP A 36 -7.46 -7.48 -1.23
N ARG A 37 -7.20 -8.60 -1.88
CA ARG A 37 -5.96 -9.35 -1.85
C ARG A 37 -5.22 -9.20 -3.18
N THR A 38 -4.00 -9.68 -3.26
CA THR A 38 -3.18 -9.62 -4.49
C THR A 38 -3.92 -10.18 -5.71
N GLN A 39 -4.63 -11.31 -5.55
CA GLN A 39 -5.40 -11.95 -6.61
C GLN A 39 -6.52 -11.06 -7.18
N ASN A 40 -7.18 -10.29 -6.31
CA ASN A 40 -8.27 -9.40 -6.74
C ASN A 40 -7.73 -8.23 -7.59
N VAL A 41 -6.62 -7.65 -7.16
CA VAL A 41 -5.98 -6.55 -7.88
C VAL A 41 -5.42 -7.04 -9.21
N LEU A 42 -4.73 -8.18 -9.21
CA LEU A 42 -4.20 -8.81 -10.43
C LEU A 42 -5.29 -9.07 -11.45
N TRP A 43 -6.41 -9.67 -11.00
CA TRP A 43 -7.55 -9.92 -11.88
C TRP A 43 -8.09 -8.63 -12.52
N ARG A 44 -8.22 -7.54 -11.76
CA ARG A 44 -8.68 -6.26 -12.31
C ARG A 44 -7.70 -5.69 -13.33
N LEU A 45 -6.41 -5.73 -13.04
CA LEU A 45 -5.40 -5.26 -13.98
C LEU A 45 -5.44 -6.03 -15.30
N GLN A 46 -5.72 -7.34 -15.25
CA GLN A 46 -5.78 -8.19 -16.44
C GLN A 46 -7.07 -8.09 -17.23
N ASN A 47 -8.19 -7.70 -16.60
CA ASN A 47 -9.52 -7.80 -17.20
C ASN A 47 -10.17 -6.45 -17.49
N TYR A 48 -9.62 -5.32 -17.04
CA TYR A 48 -10.15 -4.00 -17.35
C TYR A 48 -9.25 -3.28 -18.35
N ASP A 49 -9.87 -2.41 -19.14
CA ASP A 49 -9.15 -1.55 -20.08
C ASP A 49 -8.67 -0.26 -19.37
N TYR A 50 -7.37 -0.08 -19.33
CA TYR A 50 -6.71 1.09 -18.76
C TYR A 50 -6.16 2.06 -19.80
N ASN A 51 -6.42 1.85 -21.08
CA ASN A 51 -5.88 2.68 -22.17
C ASN A 51 -6.28 4.16 -22.07
N CYS A 52 -7.43 4.45 -21.46
CA CYS A 52 -7.89 5.81 -21.20
C CYS A 52 -7.18 6.47 -19.99
N CYS A 53 -6.47 5.71 -19.18
CA CYS A 53 -5.83 6.17 -17.94
C CYS A 53 -4.32 6.37 -18.19
N LYS A 54 -3.85 7.60 -18.02
CA LYS A 54 -2.42 7.93 -18.17
C LYS A 54 -1.90 8.62 -16.90
N PRO A 55 -1.87 7.93 -15.76
CA PRO A 55 -1.33 8.52 -14.55
C PRO A 55 0.18 8.72 -14.68
N MET A 56 0.69 9.85 -14.15
CA MET A 56 2.14 10.06 -14.06
C MET A 56 2.78 9.09 -13.05
N ASN A 57 2.08 8.82 -11.95
CA ASN A 57 2.53 7.92 -10.90
C ASN A 57 1.44 6.88 -10.58
N VAL A 58 1.85 5.62 -10.40
CA VAL A 58 1.00 4.54 -9.89
C VAL A 58 1.61 4.04 -8.59
N VAL A 59 0.84 4.08 -7.51
CA VAL A 59 1.25 3.56 -6.19
C VAL A 59 0.56 2.22 -5.94
N ILE A 60 1.35 1.19 -5.72
CA ILE A 60 0.88 -0.16 -5.38
C ILE A 60 1.15 -0.40 -3.91
N ALA A 61 0.08 -0.62 -3.12
CA ALA A 61 0.15 -0.99 -1.70
C ALA A 61 -0.90 -2.07 -1.43
N ILE A 62 -0.49 -3.34 -1.47
CA ILE A 62 -1.39 -4.50 -1.40
C ILE A 62 -0.74 -5.64 -0.60
N GLY A 63 -1.53 -6.56 -0.07
CA GLY A 63 -1.08 -7.81 0.55
C GLY A 63 -1.47 -7.98 2.02
N VAL A 64 -1.82 -6.93 2.75
CA VAL A 64 -2.19 -7.05 4.17
C VAL A 64 -3.40 -7.97 4.37
N ASN A 65 -4.40 -7.92 3.48
CA ASN A 65 -5.58 -8.79 3.58
C ASN A 65 -5.25 -10.27 3.28
N ASN A 66 -4.21 -10.55 2.54
CA ASN A 66 -3.70 -11.90 2.39
C ASN A 66 -3.29 -12.49 3.75
N PHE A 67 -2.69 -11.67 4.62
CA PHE A 67 -2.29 -12.11 5.96
C PHE A 67 -3.44 -12.18 6.96
N VAL A 68 -4.27 -11.13 7.01
CA VAL A 68 -5.25 -10.99 8.10
C VAL A 68 -6.58 -11.69 7.82
N THR A 69 -6.90 -11.98 6.57
CA THR A 69 -8.17 -12.62 6.20
C THR A 69 -8.00 -14.00 5.57
N ALA A 70 -6.96 -14.22 4.77
CA ALA A 70 -6.71 -15.49 4.11
C ALA A 70 -5.64 -16.35 4.80
N HIS A 71 -4.85 -15.74 5.68
CA HIS A 71 -3.75 -16.40 6.39
C HIS A 71 -2.66 -16.98 5.47
N ASP A 72 -2.51 -16.38 4.27
CA ASP A 72 -1.53 -16.80 3.28
C ASP A 72 -0.09 -16.71 3.84
N GLU A 73 0.83 -17.48 3.26
CA GLU A 73 2.24 -17.43 3.64
C GLU A 73 2.96 -16.23 2.98
N ALA A 74 4.06 -15.80 3.59
CA ALA A 74 4.75 -14.59 3.15
C ALA A 74 5.30 -14.70 1.72
N ASP A 75 5.78 -15.89 1.34
CA ASP A 75 6.34 -16.12 0.02
C ASP A 75 5.25 -16.05 -1.05
N ASP A 76 4.06 -16.63 -0.81
CA ASP A 76 2.91 -16.56 -1.72
C ASP A 76 2.41 -15.11 -1.88
N VAL A 77 2.41 -14.35 -0.79
CA VAL A 77 2.02 -12.93 -0.84
C VAL A 77 3.04 -12.11 -1.63
N ALA A 78 4.32 -12.39 -1.46
CA ALA A 78 5.37 -11.71 -2.23
C ALA A 78 5.25 -12.01 -3.73
N GLU A 79 5.02 -13.28 -4.12
CA GLU A 79 4.76 -13.66 -5.51
C GLU A 79 3.54 -12.93 -6.07
N GLY A 80 2.45 -12.87 -5.31
CA GLY A 80 1.25 -12.12 -5.70
C GLY A 80 1.51 -10.63 -5.90
N ILE A 81 2.33 -10.00 -5.05
CA ILE A 81 2.72 -8.58 -5.18
C ILE A 81 3.60 -8.39 -6.43
N ILE A 82 4.53 -9.30 -6.69
CA ILE A 82 5.37 -9.26 -7.89
C ILE A 82 4.50 -9.32 -9.14
N ALA A 83 3.57 -10.27 -9.22
CA ALA A 83 2.65 -10.41 -10.35
C ALA A 83 1.80 -9.15 -10.56
N VAL A 84 1.25 -8.56 -9.49
CA VAL A 84 0.50 -7.29 -9.55
C VAL A 84 1.38 -6.17 -10.10
N THR A 85 2.63 -6.08 -9.65
CA THR A 85 3.55 -5.02 -10.06
C THR A 85 3.92 -5.14 -11.53
N GLN A 86 4.26 -6.34 -12.01
CA GLN A 86 4.56 -6.61 -13.41
C GLN A 86 3.36 -6.31 -14.31
N GLU A 87 2.16 -6.68 -13.90
CA GLU A 87 0.94 -6.38 -14.66
C GLU A 87 0.64 -4.87 -14.68
N ALA A 88 0.90 -4.16 -13.59
CA ALA A 88 0.79 -2.69 -13.57
C ALA A 88 1.80 -2.03 -14.51
N GLU A 89 3.03 -2.55 -14.60
CA GLU A 89 4.02 -2.08 -15.60
C GLU A 89 3.52 -2.25 -17.04
N ARG A 90 2.78 -3.32 -17.29
CA ARG A 90 2.16 -3.58 -18.60
C ARG A 90 0.99 -2.63 -18.89
N CYS A 91 0.12 -2.41 -17.88
CA CYS A 91 -1.05 -1.54 -18.03
C CYS A 91 -0.69 -0.04 -18.13
N PHE A 92 0.41 0.38 -17.47
CA PHE A 92 0.81 1.78 -17.36
C PHE A 92 2.26 1.98 -17.84
N PRO A 93 2.53 1.80 -19.16
CA PRO A 93 3.89 1.76 -19.69
C PRO A 93 4.67 3.07 -19.58
N GLU A 94 3.99 4.20 -19.39
CA GLU A 94 4.62 5.52 -19.28
C GLU A 94 4.69 6.05 -17.82
N SER A 95 4.10 5.32 -16.88
CA SER A 95 4.01 5.75 -15.47
C SER A 95 5.27 5.43 -14.68
N ASN A 96 5.57 6.29 -13.70
CA ASN A 96 6.44 5.94 -12.58
C ASN A 96 5.67 5.01 -11.63
N ILE A 97 6.17 3.80 -11.38
CA ILE A 97 5.50 2.84 -10.52
C ILE A 97 6.21 2.75 -9.18
N ILE A 98 5.51 3.13 -8.12
CA ILE A 98 5.96 3.10 -6.74
C ILE A 98 5.37 1.85 -6.09
N LEU A 99 6.17 0.80 -5.96
CA LEU A 99 5.79 -0.37 -5.17
C LEU A 99 6.06 -0.06 -3.70
N LEU A 100 5.02 0.35 -3.00
CA LEU A 100 5.09 0.55 -1.57
C LEU A 100 4.90 -0.80 -0.87
N GLY A 101 5.85 -1.20 -0.05
CA GLY A 101 5.72 -2.39 0.78
C GLY A 101 4.50 -2.32 1.70
N LEU A 102 4.12 -3.46 2.27
CA LEU A 102 3.03 -3.50 3.23
C LEU A 102 3.29 -2.52 4.36
N LEU A 103 2.27 -1.80 4.78
CA LEU A 103 2.42 -0.96 5.96
C LEU A 103 2.68 -1.85 7.19
N PRO A 104 3.60 -1.45 8.07
CA PRO A 104 3.90 -2.22 9.26
C PRO A 104 2.62 -2.38 10.12
N SER A 105 2.20 -3.61 10.32
CA SER A 105 0.96 -3.95 11.04
C SER A 105 1.26 -4.66 12.35
N GLY A 106 0.43 -4.39 13.39
CA GLY A 106 0.70 -4.85 14.75
C GLY A 106 1.61 -3.90 15.52
N LYS A 107 1.28 -3.67 16.81
CA LYS A 107 1.90 -2.64 17.64
C LYS A 107 3.42 -2.79 17.76
N GLU A 108 3.87 -4.01 17.99
CA GLU A 108 5.26 -4.31 18.36
C GLU A 108 6.02 -4.99 17.23
N LYS A 109 7.34 -4.85 17.23
CA LYS A 109 8.25 -5.47 16.25
C LYS A 109 8.07 -7.00 16.14
N ARG A 110 7.76 -7.67 17.26
CA ARG A 110 7.61 -9.14 17.31
C ARG A 110 6.23 -9.63 16.90
N HIS A 111 5.32 -8.74 16.49
CA HIS A 111 3.99 -9.17 16.04
C HIS A 111 4.11 -10.10 14.81
N PRO A 112 3.39 -11.25 14.78
CA PRO A 112 3.53 -12.25 13.70
C PRO A 112 3.35 -11.68 12.29
N VAL A 113 2.38 -10.78 12.09
CA VAL A 113 2.17 -10.11 10.79
C VAL A 113 3.38 -9.26 10.41
N ARG A 114 4.06 -8.62 11.39
CA ARG A 114 5.26 -7.83 11.12
C ARG A 114 6.40 -8.70 10.58
N GLN A 115 6.59 -9.89 11.15
CA GLN A 115 7.60 -10.85 10.68
C GLN A 115 7.30 -11.34 9.25
N LYS A 116 6.02 -11.57 8.93
CA LYS A 116 5.60 -11.89 7.55
C LYS A 116 5.89 -10.71 6.60
N CYS A 117 5.64 -9.48 7.01
CA CYS A 117 6.00 -8.29 6.21
C CYS A 117 7.52 -8.20 5.96
N ASP A 118 8.34 -8.43 6.97
CA ASP A 118 9.80 -8.41 6.84
C ASP A 118 10.30 -9.47 5.84
N ARG A 119 9.68 -10.66 5.83
CA ARG A 119 9.97 -11.69 4.83
C ARG A 119 9.61 -11.24 3.41
N VAL A 120 8.43 -10.66 3.22
CA VAL A 120 8.01 -10.08 1.94
C VAL A 120 8.99 -9.01 1.47
N TYR A 121 9.42 -8.10 2.35
CA TYR A 121 10.38 -7.06 1.99
C TYR A 121 11.71 -7.66 1.51
N THR A 122 12.20 -8.72 2.18
CA THR A 122 13.43 -9.41 1.77
C THR A 122 13.32 -9.95 0.35
N ILE A 123 12.17 -10.50 -0.02
CA ILE A 123 11.93 -11.03 -1.37
C ILE A 123 11.82 -9.89 -2.38
N LEU A 124 11.02 -8.84 -2.07
CA LEU A 124 10.81 -7.71 -2.98
C LEU A 124 12.08 -6.90 -3.25
N GLN A 125 12.97 -6.77 -2.26
CA GLN A 125 14.27 -6.09 -2.43
C GLN A 125 15.20 -6.78 -3.41
N GLN A 126 15.03 -8.07 -3.64
CA GLN A 126 15.82 -8.87 -4.58
C GLN A 126 15.23 -8.87 -5.99
N GLN A 127 14.02 -8.32 -6.17
CA GLN A 127 13.37 -8.29 -7.48
C GLN A 127 13.91 -7.15 -8.36
N HIS A 128 14.01 -7.44 -9.64
CA HIS A 128 14.32 -6.46 -10.68
C HIS A 128 13.07 -6.21 -11.51
N PHE A 129 12.42 -5.09 -11.26
CA PHE A 129 11.32 -4.60 -12.07
C PHE A 129 11.85 -3.71 -13.21
N VAL A 130 11.08 -3.58 -14.28
CA VAL A 130 11.49 -2.76 -15.44
C VAL A 130 11.42 -1.26 -15.11
N ARG A 131 10.39 -0.83 -14.41
CA ARG A 131 10.13 0.57 -14.05
C ARG A 131 9.68 0.77 -12.61
N ALA A 132 9.19 -0.28 -11.95
CA ALA A 132 8.74 -0.16 -10.59
C ALA A 132 9.94 -0.08 -9.62
N HIS A 133 9.79 0.76 -8.63
CA HIS A 133 10.76 0.91 -7.54
C HIS A 133 10.12 0.50 -6.24
N PHE A 134 10.74 -0.44 -5.55
CA PHE A 134 10.29 -0.89 -4.23
C PHE A 134 10.76 0.06 -3.13
N TYR A 135 9.83 0.43 -2.25
CA TYR A 135 10.08 1.24 -1.07
C TYR A 135 9.55 0.55 0.17
N ASN A 136 10.40 0.37 1.18
CA ASN A 136 10.00 -0.14 2.48
C ASN A 136 9.50 1.01 3.37
N PRO A 137 8.19 1.07 3.71
CA PRO A 137 7.61 2.19 4.45
C PRO A 137 7.83 2.10 5.97
N THR A 138 8.52 1.09 6.47
CA THR A 138 8.61 0.80 7.91
C THR A 138 9.10 2.02 8.70
N SER A 139 10.15 2.70 8.25
CA SER A 139 10.72 3.87 8.94
C SER A 139 9.78 5.07 9.05
N TRP A 140 8.75 5.13 8.23
CA TRP A 140 7.76 6.20 8.28
C TRP A 140 6.84 6.09 9.49
N PHE A 141 6.61 4.87 9.96
CA PHE A 141 5.56 4.52 10.91
C PHE A 141 6.04 3.96 12.23
N VAL A 142 7.32 3.63 12.36
CA VAL A 142 7.84 3.02 13.57
C VAL A 142 8.93 3.88 14.21
N THR A 143 9.11 3.69 15.50
CA THR A 143 10.20 4.22 16.30
C THR A 143 11.46 3.36 16.13
N ASN A 144 12.60 3.79 16.67
CA ASN A 144 13.87 3.06 16.56
C ASN A 144 13.83 1.67 17.19
N ASP A 145 12.98 1.44 18.18
CA ASP A 145 12.76 0.12 18.79
C ASP A 145 11.79 -0.77 18.02
N GLY A 146 11.20 -0.25 16.93
CA GLY A 146 10.27 -0.95 16.07
C GLY A 146 8.81 -0.93 16.51
N THR A 147 8.47 -0.15 17.53
CA THR A 147 7.08 0.07 17.95
C THR A 147 6.38 1.04 16.99
N ILE A 148 5.09 0.82 16.72
CA ILE A 148 4.30 1.79 15.93
C ILE A 148 4.28 3.14 16.66
N ARG A 149 4.56 4.20 15.92
CA ARG A 149 4.49 5.58 16.41
C ARG A 149 3.06 5.92 16.81
N ASP A 150 2.91 6.52 17.98
CA ASP A 150 1.61 6.88 18.54
C ASP A 150 0.83 7.80 17.58
N GLY A 151 -0.47 7.57 17.53
CA GLY A 151 -1.41 8.39 16.76
C GLY A 151 -1.45 8.10 15.24
N LEU A 152 -0.54 7.29 14.69
CA LEU A 152 -0.52 7.03 13.24
C LEU A 152 -1.47 5.91 12.81
N TYR A 153 -1.84 5.01 13.73
CA TYR A 153 -2.75 3.90 13.48
C TYR A 153 -3.97 3.97 14.39
N SER A 154 -5.09 3.42 13.92
CA SER A 154 -6.23 3.10 14.76
C SER A 154 -5.91 1.95 15.72
N ASP A 155 -6.82 1.65 16.64
CA ASP A 155 -6.62 0.66 17.73
C ASP A 155 -6.31 -0.76 17.20
N ASP A 156 -6.63 -1.04 15.96
CA ASP A 156 -6.34 -2.33 15.31
C ASP A 156 -4.90 -2.48 14.80
N TYR A 157 -4.12 -1.41 14.81
CA TYR A 157 -2.74 -1.37 14.28
C TYR A 157 -2.59 -1.90 12.84
N ILE A 158 -3.65 -1.74 12.03
CA ILE A 158 -3.70 -2.09 10.60
C ILE A 158 -4.10 -0.87 9.78
N HIS A 159 -5.14 -0.15 10.21
CA HIS A 159 -5.64 1.02 9.51
C HIS A 159 -5.00 2.31 10.02
N LEU A 160 -4.62 3.17 9.09
CA LEU A 160 -4.06 4.48 9.43
C LEU A 160 -5.15 5.43 9.94
N THR A 161 -4.76 6.31 10.86
CA THR A 161 -5.51 7.52 11.21
C THR A 161 -5.34 8.59 10.13
N ALA A 162 -6.01 9.72 10.27
CA ALA A 162 -5.78 10.89 9.42
C ALA A 162 -4.31 11.34 9.46
N GLU A 163 -3.67 11.31 10.63
CA GLU A 163 -2.25 11.66 10.76
C GLU A 163 -1.34 10.63 10.09
N GLY A 164 -1.65 9.34 10.22
CA GLY A 164 -0.93 8.28 9.49
C GLY A 164 -1.01 8.45 7.98
N TYR A 165 -2.17 8.83 7.45
CA TYR A 165 -2.32 9.15 6.02
C TYR A 165 -1.55 10.41 5.62
N ARG A 166 -1.45 11.42 6.51
CA ARG A 166 -0.65 12.63 6.24
C ARG A 166 0.83 12.29 6.12
N VAL A 167 1.34 11.48 7.03
CA VAL A 167 2.73 10.97 6.96
C VAL A 167 2.94 10.19 5.67
N MET A 168 2.05 9.25 5.33
CA MET A 168 2.15 8.47 4.10
C MET A 168 2.15 9.36 2.85
N ALA A 169 1.23 10.33 2.77
CA ALA A 169 1.13 11.23 1.64
C ALA A 169 2.40 12.09 1.47
N ALA A 170 2.94 12.62 2.57
CA ALA A 170 4.16 13.42 2.55
C ALA A 170 5.39 12.62 2.08
N GLU A 171 5.50 11.37 2.48
CA GLU A 171 6.59 10.50 2.04
C GLU A 171 6.41 10.06 0.58
N LEU A 172 5.17 9.74 0.16
CA LEU A 172 4.86 9.41 -1.24
C LEU A 172 5.18 10.59 -2.17
N LEU A 173 4.85 11.82 -1.78
CA LEU A 173 5.12 13.02 -2.58
C LEU A 173 6.61 13.16 -2.94
N LYS A 174 7.53 12.73 -2.04
CA LYS A 174 8.97 12.74 -2.31
C LYS A 174 9.40 11.70 -3.36
N LEU A 175 8.59 10.67 -3.59
CA LEU A 175 8.85 9.58 -4.53
C LEU A 175 8.20 9.82 -5.90
N MET A 176 7.24 10.72 -5.98
CA MET A 176 6.53 11.07 -7.21
C MET A 176 7.38 11.96 -8.13
N ARG A 177 7.09 11.88 -9.43
CA ARG A 177 7.72 12.70 -10.48
C ARG A 177 6.79 13.78 -10.95
#